data_a9bd0cefb23adedc7c6b6cefdd40d163
#
_entry.id   a9bd0cefb23adedc7c6b6cefdd40d163
#
_cell.length_a   1.000
_cell.length_b   1.000
_cell.length_c   1.000
_cell.angle_alpha   90.00
_cell.angle_beta   90.00
_cell.angle_gamma   90.00
#
_symmetry.space_group_name_H-M   'P 1'
#
loop_
_entity.id
_entity.type
_entity.pdbx_description
1 polymer ?
#
loop_
_entity_poly.entity_id
_entity_poly.type
_entity_poly.pdbx_seq_one_letter_code
_entity_poly.pdbx_strand_id
1 'polypeptide(L)'
;MELKDAVAVVTGANRGLGRHLAAQLVERGATVYAAARRPEEVDLPGVIPLRLDLTDAESIRAAARAASDATLLVNNAGISTGTPLVAGSPDAVRLEMEVNFFGPLAVTRAFAPVIESNGGGAVLNVLSVLSWLHPAGLGAYAAAKAAAWALTGATREELASRGITVTALHVGYMATDMAAGVPADRKSDPAEVAAQALSGIERGLPEILADETTRHVKRGLAAAPNAAPNAA
;
A
#
# COMPACT_ATOMS: atom_id res chain seq x y z
N MET A 1 -3.15 10.84 -13.87
CA MET A 1 -2.34 12.02 -13.52
C MET A 1 -0.94 11.87 -14.12
N GLU A 2 -0.23 12.94 -14.40
CA GLU A 2 1.18 12.86 -14.76
C GLU A 2 2.03 12.83 -13.50
N LEU A 3 3.06 11.97 -13.48
CA LEU A 3 3.92 11.83 -12.29
C LEU A 3 5.05 12.85 -12.24
N LYS A 4 5.43 13.43 -13.37
CA LYS A 4 6.52 14.40 -13.48
C LYS A 4 6.37 15.61 -12.54
N ASP A 5 5.13 16.07 -12.37
CA ASP A 5 4.84 17.25 -11.53
C ASP A 5 4.13 16.85 -10.21
N ALA A 6 4.10 15.57 -9.91
CA ALA A 6 3.47 15.08 -8.70
C ALA A 6 4.31 15.38 -7.46
N VAL A 7 3.65 15.70 -6.36
CA VAL A 7 4.24 15.69 -5.03
C VAL A 7 3.71 14.46 -4.30
N ALA A 8 4.58 13.47 -4.12
CA ALA A 8 4.22 12.16 -3.62
C ALA A 8 4.63 11.97 -2.15
N VAL A 9 3.73 11.42 -1.34
CA VAL A 9 4.04 10.90 -0.02
C VAL A 9 4.00 9.38 -0.08
N VAL A 10 5.14 8.72 0.16
CA VAL A 10 5.26 7.25 0.12
C VAL A 10 5.51 6.74 1.54
N THR A 11 4.53 6.03 2.12
CA THR A 11 4.68 5.44 3.45
C THR A 11 5.53 4.16 3.41
N GLY A 12 6.42 3.98 4.40
CA GLY A 12 7.34 2.83 4.44
C GLY A 12 8.40 2.86 3.33
N ALA A 13 8.90 4.05 2.99
CA ALA A 13 9.81 4.28 1.87
C ALA A 13 11.29 3.96 2.18
N ASN A 14 11.64 3.59 3.41
CA ASN A 14 13.02 3.27 3.80
C ASN A 14 13.53 1.92 3.25
N ARG A 15 12.65 1.01 2.83
CA ARG A 15 13.03 -0.33 2.31
C ARG A 15 11.95 -0.94 1.40
N GLY A 16 12.27 -2.09 0.82
CA GLY A 16 11.35 -2.92 0.05
C GLY A 16 10.65 -2.17 -1.09
N LEU A 17 9.38 -2.49 -1.34
CA LEU A 17 8.59 -1.87 -2.42
C LEU A 17 8.51 -0.35 -2.28
N GLY A 18 8.34 0.18 -1.05
CA GLY A 18 8.24 1.63 -0.83
C GLY A 18 9.48 2.39 -1.29
N ARG A 19 10.68 1.81 -1.10
CA ARG A 19 11.94 2.38 -1.59
C ARG A 19 11.97 2.42 -3.13
N HIS A 20 11.54 1.35 -3.80
CA HIS A 20 11.48 1.31 -5.28
C HIS A 20 10.44 2.28 -5.84
N LEU A 21 9.27 2.40 -5.19
CA LEU A 21 8.26 3.40 -5.57
C LEU A 21 8.80 4.82 -5.43
N ALA A 22 9.46 5.14 -4.31
CA ALA A 22 10.05 6.44 -4.08
C ALA A 22 11.16 6.76 -5.10
N ALA A 23 12.07 5.81 -5.36
CA ALA A 23 13.15 5.97 -6.33
C ALA A 23 12.62 6.25 -7.75
N GLN A 24 11.68 5.44 -8.22
CA GLN A 24 11.11 5.59 -9.55
C GLN A 24 10.22 6.83 -9.71
N LEU A 25 9.62 7.32 -8.63
CA LEU A 25 8.92 8.62 -8.63
C LEU A 25 9.92 9.76 -8.82
N VAL A 26 11.07 9.75 -8.10
CA VAL A 26 12.16 10.72 -8.30
C VAL A 26 12.69 10.68 -9.74
N GLU A 27 12.94 9.49 -10.27
CA GLU A 27 13.40 9.30 -11.66
C GLU A 27 12.41 9.87 -12.70
N ARG A 28 11.11 9.87 -12.37
CA ARG A 28 10.05 10.46 -13.22
C ARG A 28 9.84 11.95 -13.00
N GLY A 29 10.63 12.58 -12.12
CA GLY A 29 10.60 14.02 -11.87
C GLY A 29 9.60 14.46 -10.81
N ALA A 30 9.04 13.55 -10.02
CA ALA A 30 8.19 13.89 -8.88
C ALA A 30 9.02 14.40 -7.70
N THR A 31 8.45 15.30 -6.90
CA THR A 31 8.91 15.58 -5.54
C THR A 31 8.41 14.46 -4.62
N VAL A 32 9.30 13.86 -3.82
CA VAL A 32 8.96 12.68 -3.01
C VAL A 32 9.27 12.89 -1.54
N TYR A 33 8.23 12.88 -0.71
CA TYR A 33 8.34 12.71 0.73
C TYR A 33 8.41 11.22 1.05
N ALA A 34 9.59 10.76 1.42
CA ALA A 34 9.85 9.37 1.79
C ALA A 34 9.53 9.18 3.29
N ALA A 35 8.31 8.72 3.56
CA ALA A 35 7.80 8.64 4.92
C ALA A 35 8.17 7.32 5.60
N ALA A 36 8.73 7.41 6.81
CA ALA A 36 9.10 6.30 7.67
C ALA A 36 8.96 6.67 9.15
N ARG A 37 8.86 5.66 10.03
CA ARG A 37 8.87 5.88 11.49
C ARG A 37 10.18 6.51 11.97
N ARG A 38 11.26 6.12 11.32
CA ARG A 38 12.64 6.61 11.52
C ARG A 38 13.13 7.20 10.21
N PRO A 39 12.91 8.50 9.98
CA PRO A 39 13.30 9.16 8.72
C PRO A 39 14.82 9.15 8.48
N GLU A 40 15.62 9.05 9.53
CA GLU A 40 17.07 8.90 9.45
C GLU A 40 17.54 7.60 8.78
N GLU A 41 16.66 6.60 8.66
CA GLU A 41 16.93 5.35 7.92
C GLU A 41 16.65 5.47 6.42
N VAL A 42 16.13 6.60 5.97
CA VAL A 42 15.87 6.84 4.54
C VAL A 42 17.17 7.32 3.88
N ASP A 43 17.84 6.42 3.19
CA ASP A 43 19.13 6.65 2.51
C ASP A 43 18.99 6.82 0.98
N LEU A 44 17.80 7.20 0.50
CA LEU A 44 17.51 7.36 -0.92
C LEU A 44 17.80 8.80 -1.37
N PRO A 45 18.70 9.01 -2.36
CA PRO A 45 18.96 10.35 -2.90
C PRO A 45 17.73 10.98 -3.56
N GLY A 46 17.58 12.30 -3.45
CA GLY A 46 16.56 13.06 -4.15
C GLY A 46 15.17 13.03 -3.48
N VAL A 47 15.03 12.38 -2.33
CA VAL A 47 13.80 12.39 -1.54
C VAL A 47 13.89 13.33 -0.34
N ILE A 48 12.75 13.71 0.20
CA ILE A 48 12.60 14.46 1.44
C ILE A 48 12.19 13.45 2.54
N PRO A 49 13.07 13.11 3.49
CA PRO A 49 12.69 12.23 4.59
C PRO A 49 11.57 12.84 5.45
N LEU A 50 10.55 12.05 5.76
CA LEU A 50 9.38 12.50 6.52
C LEU A 50 9.08 11.51 7.66
N ARG A 51 8.95 12.00 8.89
CA ARG A 51 8.50 11.16 10.00
C ARG A 51 7.02 10.86 9.88
N LEU A 52 6.65 9.59 9.79
CA LEU A 52 5.27 9.12 9.82
C LEU A 52 5.18 7.75 10.49
N ASP A 53 4.47 7.69 11.61
CA ASP A 53 4.10 6.46 12.29
C ASP A 53 2.59 6.24 12.13
N LEU A 54 2.20 5.11 11.54
CA LEU A 54 0.80 4.76 11.26
C LEU A 54 -0.04 4.57 12.53
N THR A 55 0.61 4.35 13.67
CA THR A 55 -0.05 4.13 14.97
C THR A 55 -0.09 5.38 15.84
N ASP A 56 0.45 6.49 15.36
CA ASP A 56 0.50 7.78 16.06
C ASP A 56 -0.26 8.86 15.29
N ALA A 57 -1.45 9.19 15.78
CA ALA A 57 -2.33 10.18 15.14
C ALA A 57 -1.68 11.58 15.04
N GLU A 58 -0.82 11.98 15.98
CA GLU A 58 -0.14 13.27 15.90
C GLU A 58 0.97 13.23 14.85
N SER A 59 1.71 12.13 14.76
CA SER A 59 2.69 11.91 13.70
C SER A 59 2.04 12.04 12.31
N ILE A 60 0.86 11.42 12.11
CA ILE A 60 0.11 11.51 10.85
C ILE A 60 -0.29 12.96 10.54
N ARG A 61 -0.86 13.68 11.53
CA ARG A 61 -1.23 15.09 11.34
C ARG A 61 -0.03 15.99 11.05
N ALA A 62 1.09 15.76 11.74
CA ALA A 62 2.33 16.50 11.51
C ALA A 62 2.88 16.24 10.10
N ALA A 63 2.84 14.99 9.63
CA ALA A 63 3.24 14.64 8.27
C ALA A 63 2.37 15.33 7.21
N ALA A 64 1.04 15.38 7.40
CA ALA A 64 0.14 16.06 6.48
C ALA A 64 0.36 17.58 6.44
N ARG A 65 0.73 18.19 7.57
CA ARG A 65 1.14 19.61 7.60
C ARG A 65 2.47 19.85 6.89
N ALA A 66 3.43 18.95 7.07
CA ALA A 66 4.77 19.08 6.47
C ALA A 66 4.76 18.89 4.94
N ALA A 67 3.92 17.97 4.44
CA ALA A 67 3.73 17.70 3.02
C ALA A 67 2.39 18.31 2.53
N SER A 68 2.18 19.60 2.80
CA SER A 68 0.93 20.33 2.50
C SER A 68 0.71 20.57 0.98
N ASP A 69 1.69 20.29 0.17
CA ASP A 69 1.70 20.36 -1.28
C ASP A 69 1.44 18.99 -1.96
N ALA A 70 1.16 17.93 -1.21
CA ALA A 70 0.99 16.59 -1.72
C ALA A 70 -0.19 16.47 -2.70
N THR A 71 0.05 15.78 -3.82
CA THR A 71 -0.95 15.41 -4.84
C THR A 71 -1.06 13.89 -5.04
N LEU A 72 -0.12 13.12 -4.51
CA LEU A 72 -0.12 11.66 -4.56
C LEU A 72 0.18 11.09 -3.18
N LEU A 73 -0.70 10.21 -2.69
CA LEU A 73 -0.46 9.41 -1.50
C LEU A 73 -0.27 7.94 -1.86
N VAL A 74 0.82 7.34 -1.38
CA VAL A 74 1.10 5.90 -1.50
C VAL A 74 1.07 5.24 -0.12
N ASN A 75 -0.02 4.58 0.22
CA ASN A 75 -0.17 3.75 1.40
C ASN A 75 0.51 2.39 1.15
N ASN A 76 1.81 2.33 1.38
CA ASN A 76 2.63 1.13 1.19
C ASN A 76 3.06 0.49 2.50
N ALA A 77 3.28 1.26 3.56
CA ALA A 77 3.71 0.71 4.84
C ALA A 77 2.77 -0.38 5.37
N GLY A 78 3.33 -1.46 5.86
CA GLY A 78 2.58 -2.60 6.38
C GLY A 78 3.48 -3.56 7.14
N ILE A 79 2.85 -4.49 7.86
CA ILE A 79 3.52 -5.58 8.58
C ILE A 79 2.85 -6.91 8.27
N SER A 80 3.55 -8.00 8.56
CA SER A 80 2.98 -9.34 8.67
C SER A 80 3.62 -10.03 9.89
N THR A 81 2.80 -10.39 10.84
CA THR A 81 3.25 -11.03 12.09
C THR A 81 3.25 -12.55 12.01
N GLY A 82 2.71 -13.12 10.93
CA GLY A 82 2.57 -14.57 10.80
C GLY A 82 1.56 -15.16 11.79
N THR A 83 0.51 -14.41 12.15
CA THR A 83 -0.40 -14.77 13.23
C THR A 83 -1.69 -15.41 12.70
N PRO A 84 -2.02 -16.66 13.13
CA PRO A 84 -3.33 -17.25 12.90
C PRO A 84 -4.42 -16.54 13.72
N LEU A 85 -5.67 -16.48 13.21
CA LEU A 85 -6.76 -15.74 13.88
C LEU A 85 -7.23 -16.37 15.18
N VAL A 86 -7.38 -17.71 15.21
CA VAL A 86 -7.99 -18.42 16.35
C VAL A 86 -6.95 -18.72 17.43
N ALA A 87 -5.78 -19.21 17.06
CA ALA A 87 -4.74 -19.63 18.00
C ALA A 87 -3.67 -18.55 18.24
N GLY A 88 -3.73 -17.43 17.53
CA GLY A 88 -2.73 -16.37 17.62
C GLY A 88 -2.97 -15.41 18.78
N SER A 89 -1.95 -14.59 19.08
CA SER A 89 -2.06 -13.52 20.08
C SER A 89 -3.09 -12.47 19.66
N PRO A 90 -4.08 -12.13 20.52
CA PRO A 90 -5.01 -11.04 20.23
C PRO A 90 -4.33 -9.69 19.96
N ASP A 91 -3.18 -9.44 20.61
CA ASP A 91 -2.44 -8.19 20.41
C ASP A 91 -1.76 -8.15 19.04
N ALA A 92 -1.24 -9.29 18.55
CA ALA A 92 -0.70 -9.38 17.20
C ALA A 92 -1.82 -9.20 16.15
N VAL A 93 -3.01 -9.75 16.37
CA VAL A 93 -4.19 -9.53 15.50
C VAL A 93 -4.58 -8.05 15.49
N ARG A 94 -4.63 -7.38 16.65
CA ARG A 94 -4.92 -5.95 16.73
C ARG A 94 -3.85 -5.11 16.02
N LEU A 95 -2.57 -5.45 16.19
CA LEU A 95 -1.46 -4.76 15.53
C LEU A 95 -1.55 -4.87 13.99
N GLU A 96 -1.91 -6.05 13.47
CA GLU A 96 -2.14 -6.23 12.03
C GLU A 96 -3.27 -5.31 11.50
N MET A 97 -4.37 -5.22 12.23
CA MET A 97 -5.48 -4.31 11.88
C MET A 97 -5.05 -2.85 12.02
N GLU A 98 -4.34 -2.49 13.08
CA GLU A 98 -3.88 -1.13 13.33
C GLU A 98 -2.99 -0.63 12.20
N VAL A 99 -1.99 -1.42 11.81
CA VAL A 99 -1.00 -0.98 10.80
C VAL A 99 -1.51 -1.14 9.38
N ASN A 100 -2.24 -2.24 9.05
CA ASN A 100 -2.61 -2.51 7.65
C ASN A 100 -4.00 -1.97 7.26
N PHE A 101 -4.84 -1.54 8.22
CA PHE A 101 -6.17 -0.99 7.96
C PHE A 101 -6.38 0.40 8.57
N PHE A 102 -6.30 0.54 9.90
CA PHE A 102 -6.56 1.82 10.57
C PHE A 102 -5.51 2.88 10.22
N GLY A 103 -4.23 2.50 10.10
CA GLY A 103 -3.16 3.38 9.68
C GLY A 103 -3.40 3.98 8.29
N PRO A 104 -3.57 3.19 7.22
CA PRO A 104 -3.93 3.70 5.88
C PRO A 104 -5.22 4.53 5.86
N LEU A 105 -6.23 4.18 6.64
CA LEU A 105 -7.44 4.99 6.81
C LEU A 105 -7.12 6.35 7.40
N ALA A 106 -6.37 6.39 8.50
CA ALA A 106 -6.01 7.64 9.18
C ALA A 106 -5.14 8.54 8.29
N VAL A 107 -4.16 7.96 7.59
CA VAL A 107 -3.32 8.70 6.64
C VAL A 107 -4.15 9.23 5.47
N THR A 108 -5.03 8.42 4.88
CA THR A 108 -5.91 8.86 3.79
C THR A 108 -6.82 10.02 4.25
N ARG A 109 -7.39 9.93 5.46
CA ARG A 109 -8.23 11.01 6.03
C ARG A 109 -7.45 12.30 6.26
N ALA A 110 -6.18 12.21 6.63
CA ALA A 110 -5.33 13.38 6.84
C ALA A 110 -4.88 14.03 5.52
N PHE A 111 -4.58 13.23 4.50
CA PHE A 111 -4.06 13.70 3.22
C PHE A 111 -5.13 14.02 2.17
N ALA A 112 -6.33 13.43 2.24
CA ALA A 112 -7.38 13.70 1.26
C ALA A 112 -7.76 15.19 1.17
N PRO A 113 -7.90 15.96 2.27
CA PRO A 113 -8.11 17.42 2.18
C PRO A 113 -6.91 18.15 1.57
N VAL A 114 -5.68 17.69 1.83
CA VAL A 114 -4.46 18.27 1.25
C VAL A 114 -4.46 18.09 -0.26
N ILE A 115 -4.66 16.85 -0.73
CA ILE A 115 -4.69 16.53 -2.17
C ILE A 115 -5.81 17.30 -2.87
N GLU A 116 -6.99 17.39 -2.26
CA GLU A 116 -8.12 18.16 -2.80
C GLU A 116 -7.77 19.66 -2.94
N SER A 117 -7.14 20.26 -1.91
CA SER A 117 -6.76 21.67 -1.94
C SER A 117 -5.69 21.98 -2.99
N ASN A 118 -4.91 20.98 -3.39
CA ASN A 118 -3.90 21.06 -4.45
C ASN A 118 -4.46 20.71 -5.85
N GLY A 119 -5.78 20.69 -6.02
CA GLY A 119 -6.43 20.48 -7.30
C GLY A 119 -6.79 19.03 -7.63
N GLY A 120 -6.75 18.15 -6.65
CA GLY A 120 -6.98 16.72 -6.81
C GLY A 120 -5.70 15.92 -7.01
N GLY A 121 -5.85 14.63 -7.32
CA GLY A 121 -4.69 13.75 -7.48
C GLY A 121 -5.01 12.27 -7.33
N ALA A 122 -4.16 11.52 -6.63
CA ALA A 122 -4.35 10.08 -6.50
C ALA A 122 -3.97 9.52 -5.12
N VAL A 123 -4.58 8.39 -4.77
CA VAL A 123 -4.19 7.51 -3.66
C VAL A 123 -3.92 6.12 -4.21
N LEU A 124 -2.76 5.55 -3.91
CA LEU A 124 -2.44 4.15 -4.14
C LEU A 124 -2.46 3.39 -2.82
N ASN A 125 -3.24 2.33 -2.73
CA ASN A 125 -3.21 1.40 -1.60
C ASN A 125 -2.52 0.10 -1.99
N VAL A 126 -1.41 -0.23 -1.32
CA VAL A 126 -0.71 -1.51 -1.51
C VAL A 126 -1.42 -2.60 -0.71
N LEU A 127 -2.08 -3.46 -1.43
CA LEU A 127 -2.83 -4.60 -0.93
C LEU A 127 -2.03 -5.91 -1.12
N SER A 128 -2.70 -7.03 -1.06
CA SER A 128 -2.11 -8.35 -1.22
C SER A 128 -3.08 -9.30 -1.92
N VAL A 129 -2.58 -10.35 -2.54
CA VAL A 129 -3.40 -11.50 -2.93
C VAL A 129 -4.15 -12.08 -1.71
N LEU A 130 -3.60 -11.89 -0.51
CA LEU A 130 -4.25 -12.30 0.74
C LEU A 130 -5.45 -11.40 1.15
N SER A 131 -5.75 -10.36 0.39
CA SER A 131 -7.07 -9.71 0.47
C SER A 131 -8.21 -10.64 0.06
N TRP A 132 -7.90 -11.74 -0.64
CA TRP A 132 -8.85 -12.71 -1.20
C TRP A 132 -8.57 -14.16 -0.77
N LEU A 133 -7.33 -14.49 -0.42
CA LEU A 133 -6.91 -15.80 0.08
C LEU A 133 -6.64 -15.72 1.59
N HIS A 134 -7.03 -16.75 2.33
CA HIS A 134 -7.00 -16.73 3.79
C HIS A 134 -6.27 -17.96 4.36
N PRO A 135 -4.94 -18.12 4.13
CA PRO A 135 -4.19 -19.24 4.68
C PRO A 135 -4.16 -19.17 6.21
N ALA A 136 -4.31 -20.32 6.87
CA ALA A 136 -4.47 -20.41 8.32
C ALA A 136 -3.35 -19.70 9.12
N GLY A 137 -2.09 -19.82 8.67
CA GLY A 137 -0.95 -19.21 9.35
C GLY A 137 -0.84 -17.70 9.19
N LEU A 138 -1.59 -17.08 8.26
CA LEU A 138 -1.57 -15.64 7.96
C LEU A 138 -2.96 -14.99 8.12
N GLY A 139 -3.82 -15.60 8.91
CA GLY A 139 -5.23 -15.18 9.02
C GLY A 139 -5.39 -13.74 9.49
N ALA A 140 -4.58 -13.26 10.43
CA ALA A 140 -4.63 -11.87 10.91
C ALA A 140 -4.26 -10.87 9.79
N TYR A 141 -3.17 -11.14 9.07
CA TYR A 141 -2.77 -10.32 7.92
C TYR A 141 -3.82 -10.34 6.80
N ALA A 142 -4.34 -11.53 6.46
CA ALA A 142 -5.36 -11.66 5.43
C ALA A 142 -6.64 -10.88 5.78
N ALA A 143 -7.11 -10.96 7.03
CA ALA A 143 -8.24 -10.18 7.51
C ALA A 143 -8.01 -8.67 7.38
N ALA A 144 -6.82 -8.19 7.78
CA ALA A 144 -6.47 -6.77 7.67
C ALA A 144 -6.36 -6.31 6.20
N LYS A 145 -5.80 -7.13 5.30
CA LYS A 145 -5.72 -6.80 3.87
C LYS A 145 -7.07 -6.92 3.15
N ALA A 146 -7.97 -7.79 3.58
CA ALA A 146 -9.36 -7.82 3.12
C ALA A 146 -10.12 -6.55 3.54
N ALA A 147 -9.96 -6.12 4.79
CA ALA A 147 -10.50 -4.86 5.28
C ALA A 147 -9.94 -3.65 4.51
N ALA A 148 -8.62 -3.62 4.23
CA ALA A 148 -7.99 -2.58 3.43
C ALA A 148 -8.47 -2.57 1.96
N TRP A 149 -8.82 -3.72 1.39
CA TRP A 149 -9.44 -3.79 0.08
C TRP A 149 -10.85 -3.16 0.07
N ALA A 150 -11.68 -3.49 1.06
CA ALA A 150 -12.99 -2.86 1.24
C ALA A 150 -12.86 -1.34 1.45
N LEU A 151 -11.91 -0.90 2.29
CA LEU A 151 -11.55 0.51 2.47
C LEU A 151 -11.22 1.18 1.14
N THR A 152 -10.42 0.53 0.30
CA THR A 152 -10.01 1.07 -1.01
C THR A 152 -11.21 1.29 -1.93
N GLY A 153 -12.17 0.35 -1.94
CA GLY A 153 -13.42 0.50 -2.68
C GLY A 153 -14.27 1.67 -2.18
N ALA A 154 -14.50 1.73 -0.86
CA ALA A 154 -15.30 2.80 -0.23
C ALA A 154 -14.68 4.19 -0.45
N THR A 155 -13.37 4.34 -0.19
CA THR A 155 -12.68 5.63 -0.38
C THR A 155 -12.63 6.07 -1.84
N ARG A 156 -12.62 5.15 -2.80
CA ARG A 156 -12.72 5.48 -4.23
C ARG A 156 -14.02 6.22 -4.55
N GLU A 157 -15.13 5.72 -4.05
CA GLU A 157 -16.45 6.35 -4.25
C GLU A 157 -16.54 7.70 -3.51
N GLU A 158 -16.07 7.75 -2.25
CA GLU A 158 -16.12 8.96 -1.43
C GLU A 158 -15.25 10.10 -1.98
N LEU A 159 -14.09 9.78 -2.57
CA LEU A 159 -13.12 10.78 -3.02
C LEU A 159 -13.26 11.16 -4.50
N ALA A 160 -14.07 10.45 -5.28
CA ALA A 160 -14.26 10.72 -6.70
C ALA A 160 -14.73 12.15 -6.99
N SER A 161 -15.71 12.65 -6.22
CA SER A 161 -16.23 14.02 -6.37
C SER A 161 -15.23 15.11 -5.94
N ARG A 162 -14.15 14.72 -5.24
CA ARG A 162 -13.06 15.61 -4.80
C ARG A 162 -11.87 15.61 -5.77
N GLY A 163 -12.02 15.02 -6.96
CA GLY A 163 -10.95 14.93 -7.96
C GLY A 163 -9.81 14.00 -7.58
N ILE A 164 -10.04 13.04 -6.67
CA ILE A 164 -9.01 12.11 -6.19
C ILE A 164 -9.33 10.69 -6.69
N THR A 165 -8.43 10.13 -7.48
CA THR A 165 -8.52 8.73 -7.91
C THR A 165 -7.94 7.80 -6.84
N VAL A 166 -8.52 6.61 -6.66
CA VAL A 166 -8.02 5.62 -5.69
C VAL A 166 -7.77 4.29 -6.38
N THR A 167 -6.51 3.86 -6.37
CA THR A 167 -6.01 2.66 -7.03
C THR A 167 -5.65 1.58 -6.02
N ALA A 168 -6.07 0.34 -6.26
CA ALA A 168 -5.65 -0.84 -5.53
C ALA A 168 -4.47 -1.51 -6.25
N LEU A 169 -3.35 -1.77 -5.56
CA LEU A 169 -2.28 -2.62 -6.05
C LEU A 169 -2.32 -3.95 -5.32
N HIS A 170 -2.63 -5.04 -6.00
CA HIS A 170 -2.56 -6.39 -5.45
C HIS A 170 -1.27 -7.07 -5.90
N VAL A 171 -0.58 -7.69 -4.95
CA VAL A 171 0.68 -8.39 -5.18
C VAL A 171 0.76 -9.64 -4.30
N GLY A 172 1.43 -10.68 -4.79
CA GLY A 172 1.81 -11.85 -4.03
C GLY A 172 3.08 -11.63 -3.22
N TYR A 173 3.97 -12.63 -3.19
CA TYR A 173 5.27 -12.48 -2.53
C TYR A 173 6.22 -11.66 -3.40
N MET A 174 6.95 -10.74 -2.76
CA MET A 174 8.01 -9.94 -3.38
C MET A 174 9.36 -10.23 -2.76
N ALA A 175 10.45 -9.99 -3.49
CA ALA A 175 11.82 -10.13 -3.01
C ALA A 175 12.17 -9.00 -2.00
N THR A 176 11.56 -9.08 -0.81
CA THR A 176 11.74 -8.15 0.31
C THR A 176 11.94 -8.92 1.62
N ASP A 177 12.36 -8.23 2.68
CA ASP A 177 12.54 -8.82 4.01
C ASP A 177 11.28 -9.51 4.54
N MET A 178 10.10 -8.95 4.24
CA MET A 178 8.81 -9.53 4.67
C MET A 178 8.59 -10.96 4.14
N ALA A 179 9.18 -11.29 3.00
CA ALA A 179 9.10 -12.60 2.38
C ALA A 179 10.45 -13.36 2.42
N ALA A 180 11.33 -13.10 3.40
CA ALA A 180 12.66 -13.71 3.47
C ALA A 180 12.62 -15.25 3.45
N GLY A 181 11.64 -15.86 4.11
CA GLY A 181 11.46 -17.32 4.15
C GLY A 181 10.80 -17.97 2.93
N VAL A 182 10.42 -17.20 1.92
CA VAL A 182 9.76 -17.72 0.70
C VAL A 182 10.84 -18.04 -0.37
N PRO A 183 10.72 -19.13 -1.14
CA PRO A 183 11.62 -19.43 -2.27
C PRO A 183 11.69 -18.30 -3.30
N ALA A 184 12.87 -18.09 -3.90
CA ALA A 184 13.11 -16.96 -4.79
C ALA A 184 12.26 -16.99 -6.07
N ASP A 185 12.03 -18.19 -6.62
CA ASP A 185 11.20 -18.44 -7.81
C ASP A 185 9.71 -18.12 -7.63
N ARG A 186 9.28 -17.90 -6.38
CA ARG A 186 7.91 -17.51 -6.03
C ARG A 186 7.75 -16.03 -5.72
N LYS A 187 8.81 -15.24 -5.90
CA LYS A 187 8.84 -13.81 -5.58
C LYS A 187 8.88 -12.96 -6.84
N SER A 188 8.05 -11.93 -6.87
CA SER A 188 8.16 -10.87 -7.88
C SER A 188 9.29 -9.90 -7.53
N ASP A 189 9.88 -9.28 -8.53
CA ASP A 189 10.82 -8.17 -8.35
C ASP A 189 10.06 -6.92 -7.87
N PRO A 190 10.40 -6.33 -6.71
CA PRO A 190 9.75 -5.12 -6.23
C PRO A 190 9.96 -3.91 -7.15
N ALA A 191 11.03 -3.87 -7.95
CA ALA A 191 11.24 -2.80 -8.92
C ALA A 191 10.24 -2.88 -10.08
N GLU A 192 9.96 -4.08 -10.59
CA GLU A 192 8.94 -4.31 -11.63
C GLU A 192 7.53 -4.03 -11.11
N VAL A 193 7.24 -4.43 -9.86
CA VAL A 193 5.95 -4.13 -9.21
C VAL A 193 5.77 -2.62 -9.07
N ALA A 194 6.81 -1.88 -8.65
CA ALA A 194 6.77 -0.43 -8.56
C ALA A 194 6.48 0.22 -9.92
N ALA A 195 7.16 -0.23 -10.99
CA ALA A 195 6.94 0.28 -12.34
C ALA A 195 5.49 0.08 -12.82
N GLN A 196 4.92 -1.11 -12.58
CA GLN A 196 3.52 -1.41 -12.90
C GLN A 196 2.56 -0.53 -12.09
N ALA A 197 2.83 -0.33 -10.78
CA ALA A 197 2.02 0.49 -9.90
C ALA A 197 1.98 1.94 -10.40
N LEU A 198 3.13 2.53 -10.71
CA LEU A 198 3.23 3.91 -11.18
C LEU A 198 2.59 4.10 -12.55
N SER A 199 2.81 3.18 -13.49
CA SER A 199 2.12 3.19 -14.78
C SER A 199 0.60 3.07 -14.63
N GLY A 200 0.13 2.27 -13.66
CA GLY A 200 -1.30 2.16 -13.38
C GLY A 200 -1.92 3.45 -12.85
N ILE A 201 -1.20 4.18 -11.99
CA ILE A 201 -1.61 5.51 -11.50
C ILE A 201 -1.73 6.50 -12.67
N GLU A 202 -0.72 6.57 -13.54
CA GLU A 202 -0.73 7.46 -14.72
C GLU A 202 -1.93 7.21 -15.63
N ARG A 203 -2.29 5.93 -15.79
CA ARG A 203 -3.45 5.49 -16.59
C ARG A 203 -4.79 5.60 -15.87
N GLY A 204 -4.81 5.97 -14.59
CA GLY A 204 -6.03 6.06 -13.79
C GLY A 204 -6.70 4.70 -13.55
N LEU A 205 -5.94 3.61 -13.48
CA LEU A 205 -6.50 2.28 -13.29
C LEU A 205 -7.05 2.12 -11.87
N PRO A 206 -8.27 1.60 -11.68
CA PRO A 206 -8.83 1.38 -10.35
C PRO A 206 -8.16 0.21 -9.62
N GLU A 207 -7.55 -0.73 -10.37
CA GLU A 207 -6.94 -1.94 -9.83
C GLU A 207 -5.75 -2.39 -10.69
N ILE A 208 -4.68 -2.81 -10.04
CA ILE A 208 -3.45 -3.33 -10.65
C ILE A 208 -3.17 -4.70 -10.04
N LEU A 209 -3.01 -5.72 -10.89
CA LEU A 209 -2.65 -7.09 -10.53
C LEU A 209 -1.20 -7.32 -10.95
N ALA A 210 -0.26 -7.18 -10.01
CA ALA A 210 1.16 -7.06 -10.33
C ALA A 210 1.82 -8.36 -10.80
N ASP A 211 1.26 -9.52 -10.43
CA ASP A 211 1.86 -10.83 -10.73
C ASP A 211 0.82 -11.86 -11.20
N GLU A 212 1.29 -13.00 -11.71
CA GLU A 212 0.41 -14.04 -12.22
C GLU A 212 -0.44 -14.68 -11.11
N THR A 213 0.07 -14.75 -9.89
CA THR A 213 -0.68 -15.29 -8.74
C THR A 213 -1.91 -14.42 -8.46
N THR A 214 -1.76 -13.10 -8.43
CA THR A 214 -2.89 -12.17 -8.22
C THR A 214 -3.89 -12.23 -9.37
N ARG A 215 -3.40 -12.32 -10.62
CA ARG A 215 -4.27 -12.48 -11.80
C ARG A 215 -5.05 -13.80 -11.78
N HIS A 216 -4.40 -14.90 -11.40
CA HIS A 216 -5.05 -16.20 -11.30
C HIS A 216 -6.13 -16.21 -10.22
N VAL A 217 -5.80 -15.75 -9.01
CA VAL A 217 -6.76 -15.69 -7.89
C VAL A 217 -7.93 -14.77 -8.22
N LYS A 218 -7.69 -13.61 -8.81
CA LYS A 218 -8.75 -12.67 -9.20
C LYS A 218 -9.74 -13.31 -10.17
N ARG A 219 -9.26 -14.04 -11.18
CA ARG A 219 -10.13 -14.79 -12.10
C ARG A 219 -10.99 -15.82 -11.38
N GLY A 220 -10.43 -16.46 -10.35
CA GLY A 220 -11.13 -17.47 -9.55
C GLY A 220 -12.22 -16.91 -8.64
N LEU A 221 -12.19 -15.62 -8.27
CA LEU A 221 -13.23 -15.01 -7.41
C LEU A 221 -14.62 -14.98 -8.06
N ALA A 222 -14.69 -14.99 -9.39
CA ALA A 222 -15.95 -15.04 -10.13
C ALA A 222 -16.50 -16.48 -10.26
N ALA A 223 -15.71 -17.50 -9.98
CA ALA A 223 -16.17 -18.90 -9.93
C ALA A 223 -16.84 -19.18 -8.60
N ALA A 224 -17.90 -20.00 -8.59
CA ALA A 224 -18.82 -20.23 -7.48
C ALA A 224 -18.17 -20.40 -6.09
N PRO A 225 -18.82 -19.99 -4.99
CA PRO A 225 -18.25 -19.88 -3.63
C PRO A 225 -17.72 -21.19 -3.01
N ASN A 226 -17.89 -22.32 -3.64
CA ASN A 226 -17.55 -23.66 -3.10
C ASN A 226 -16.26 -24.28 -3.65
N ALA A 227 -15.49 -23.58 -4.45
CA ALA A 227 -14.20 -24.05 -4.94
C ALA A 227 -13.06 -23.29 -4.25
N ALA A 228 -12.90 -23.47 -2.94
CA ALA A 228 -11.62 -23.16 -2.30
C ALA A 228 -10.59 -24.16 -2.88
N PRO A 229 -9.51 -23.72 -3.57
CA PRO A 229 -8.46 -24.64 -3.94
C PRO A 229 -7.81 -25.14 -2.64
N ASN A 230 -7.94 -26.43 -2.38
CA ASN A 230 -7.09 -27.09 -1.41
C ASN A 230 -5.66 -26.86 -1.86
N ALA A 231 -4.90 -26.05 -1.12
CA ALA A 231 -3.48 -25.93 -1.27
C ALA A 231 -2.86 -27.28 -0.93
N ALA A 232 -2.41 -28.01 -1.92
CA ALA A 232 -1.49 -29.11 -1.77
C ALA A 232 -0.06 -28.57 -1.54
#